data_e94a1004d9f275a0348b57ff33e2e811
#
_entry.id   e94a1004d9f275a0348b57ff33e2e811
#
_cell.length_a   1.000
_cell.length_b   1.000
_cell.length_c   1.000
_cell.angle_alpha   90.00
_cell.angle_beta   90.00
_cell.angle_gamma   90.00
#
_symmetry.space_group_name_H-M   'P 1'
#
loop_
_entity.id
_entity.type
_entity.pdbx_description
1 polymer ?
#
loop_
_entity_poly.entity_id
_entity_poly.type
_entity_poly.pdbx_seq_one_letter_code
_entity_poly.pdbx_strand_id
1 'polypeptide(L)'
;MPGTLSLEDGRFLDRQADGQRVMVLETEGGLPPARRKRRRPKKAGPEERAASVPVTIVTAIRSQAPFDSEREAVAWLSGVEAEPELVDPLLDEAEALLDRALGADAAASGRPYTGPPSFRNALGCRIGIADGDRVSEGRYLRAIDIDARGGDDTRRRRTERTRPLERIAAIIGGKDEADACEFLIPRVRADLDAGRLIPAALTLEVAVRATIVETDMSLEDGDHEADLDTLESSLPALEAMRDRALTGDGAWEGLGTEIEAPLAVAERVLRRRRVLTQ
;
A
#
# COMPACT_ATOMS: atom_id res chain seq x y z
N MET A 1 8.12 2.57 14.10
CA MET A 1 7.24 1.98 15.13
C MET A 1 6.30 1.02 14.41
N PRO A 2 6.06 -0.19 14.85
CA PRO A 2 4.91 -0.93 14.41
C PRO A 2 3.69 -0.16 14.92
N GLY A 3 3.04 0.57 14.03
CA GLY A 3 1.83 1.31 14.36
C GLY A 3 0.63 0.38 14.19
N THR A 4 -0.34 0.50 15.05
CA THR A 4 -1.67 0.00 14.78
C THR A 4 -2.22 0.73 13.56
N LEU A 5 -2.90 0.01 12.68
CA LEU A 5 -3.66 0.63 11.60
C LEU A 5 -4.71 1.59 12.19
N SER A 6 -5.02 2.65 11.48
CA SER A 6 -6.02 3.64 11.93
C SER A 6 -7.45 3.10 11.93
N LEU A 7 -7.68 1.97 11.25
CA LEU A 7 -8.97 1.30 11.17
C LEU A 7 -9.34 0.65 12.52
N GLU A 8 -10.60 0.76 12.90
CA GLU A 8 -11.17 0.02 14.03
C GLU A 8 -11.37 -1.44 13.66
N ASP A 9 -11.35 -2.31 14.70
CA ASP A 9 -11.65 -3.72 14.54
C ASP A 9 -13.04 -3.89 13.92
N GLY A 10 -13.13 -4.75 12.92
CA GLY A 10 -14.39 -4.93 12.20
C GLY A 10 -14.29 -5.84 10.98
N ARG A 11 -15.41 -5.93 10.29
CA ARG A 11 -15.54 -6.70 9.05
C ARG A 11 -16.04 -5.77 7.96
N PHE A 12 -15.31 -5.72 6.86
CA PHE A 12 -15.58 -4.85 5.72
C PHE A 12 -15.83 -5.71 4.48
N LEU A 13 -16.94 -5.43 3.81
CA LEU A 13 -17.31 -6.11 2.58
C LEU A 13 -16.94 -5.23 1.39
N ASP A 14 -16.00 -5.70 0.58
CA ASP A 14 -15.67 -5.10 -0.71
C ASP A 14 -16.55 -5.73 -1.80
N ARG A 15 -17.25 -4.90 -2.58
CA ARG A 15 -18.18 -5.28 -3.66
C ARG A 15 -17.72 -4.73 -5.00
N GLN A 16 -16.46 -4.81 -5.31
CA GLN A 16 -15.97 -4.35 -6.60
C GLN A 16 -16.36 -5.29 -7.75
N ALA A 17 -16.23 -4.83 -9.00
CA ALA A 17 -16.77 -5.49 -10.18
C ALA A 17 -16.28 -6.94 -10.41
N ASP A 18 -15.12 -7.29 -9.90
CA ASP A 18 -14.52 -8.61 -10.02
C ASP A 18 -14.81 -9.52 -8.82
N GLY A 19 -15.69 -9.06 -7.90
CA GLY A 19 -16.19 -9.90 -6.89
C GLY A 19 -16.41 -9.41 -5.47
N GLN A 20 -16.89 -10.32 -4.60
CA GLN A 20 -17.05 -10.06 -3.18
C GLN A 20 -15.83 -10.57 -2.42
N ARG A 21 -15.19 -9.65 -1.69
CA ARG A 21 -14.11 -9.96 -0.74
C ARG A 21 -14.50 -9.47 0.63
N VAL A 22 -14.08 -10.15 1.65
CA VAL A 22 -14.30 -9.73 3.04
C VAL A 22 -12.94 -9.47 3.67
N MET A 23 -12.79 -8.30 4.28
CA MET A 23 -11.64 -7.99 5.11
C MET A 23 -12.07 -8.03 6.57
N VAL A 24 -11.31 -8.75 7.37
CA VAL A 24 -11.47 -8.80 8.83
C VAL A 24 -10.27 -8.12 9.46
N LEU A 25 -10.53 -7.19 10.36
CA LEU A 25 -9.51 -6.51 11.17
C LEU A 25 -9.72 -6.84 12.63
N GLU A 26 -8.66 -7.27 13.29
CA GLU A 26 -8.63 -7.57 14.71
C GLU A 26 -7.32 -7.05 15.31
N THR A 27 -7.42 -6.33 16.42
CA THR A 27 -6.24 -5.82 17.14
C THR A 27 -6.01 -6.64 18.39
N GLU A 28 -4.92 -7.37 18.42
CA GLU A 28 -4.49 -8.14 19.59
C GLU A 28 -3.46 -7.38 20.42
N GLY A 29 -3.51 -7.52 21.72
CA GLY A 29 -2.59 -6.88 22.65
C GLY A 29 -2.96 -5.42 22.96
N GLY A 30 -2.02 -4.68 23.56
CA GLY A 30 -2.27 -3.33 24.04
C GLY A 30 -2.94 -3.27 25.41
N LEU A 31 -2.94 -2.08 26.00
CA LEU A 31 -3.66 -1.83 27.25
C LEU A 31 -5.15 -1.76 26.96
N PRO A 32 -6.00 -2.44 27.76
CA PRO A 32 -7.44 -2.29 27.60
C PRO A 32 -7.81 -0.81 27.74
N PRO A 33 -8.76 -0.32 26.92
CA PRO A 33 -9.17 1.09 26.97
C PRO A 33 -9.54 1.46 28.40
N ALA A 34 -8.96 2.55 28.88
CA ALA A 34 -9.16 3.01 30.25
C ALA A 34 -10.66 3.26 30.47
N ARG A 35 -11.38 2.30 31.02
CA ARG A 35 -12.75 2.51 31.46
C ARG A 35 -12.76 3.60 32.49
N ARG A 36 -13.27 4.79 32.14
CA ARG A 36 -13.56 5.88 33.07
C ARG A 36 -14.54 5.41 34.16
N LYS A 37 -14.06 4.60 35.10
CA LYS A 37 -14.73 4.38 36.36
C LYS A 37 -13.86 4.95 37.46
N ARG A 38 -14.28 6.09 37.99
CA ARG A 38 -13.80 6.61 39.26
C ARG A 38 -13.92 5.51 40.36
N ARG A 39 -12.87 4.73 40.53
CA ARG A 39 -12.64 3.96 41.73
C ARG A 39 -11.18 4.09 42.13
N ARG A 40 -10.98 4.41 43.41
CA ARG A 40 -9.68 4.56 44.07
C ARG A 40 -8.77 3.37 43.74
N PRO A 41 -7.48 3.62 43.45
CA PRO A 41 -6.54 2.55 43.16
C PRO A 41 -6.30 1.70 44.40
N LYS A 42 -6.66 0.43 44.32
CA LYS A 42 -6.14 -0.59 45.21
C LYS A 42 -4.66 -0.78 44.83
N LYS A 43 -3.76 -0.72 45.82
CA LYS A 43 -2.32 -1.00 45.61
C LYS A 43 -2.16 -2.33 44.88
N ALA A 44 -1.82 -2.29 43.63
CA ALA A 44 -1.36 -3.46 42.89
C ALA A 44 0.14 -3.62 43.16
N GLY A 45 0.54 -4.85 43.51
CA GLY A 45 1.94 -5.19 43.66
C GLY A 45 2.71 -5.10 42.32
N PRO A 46 4.02 -5.12 42.39
CA PRO A 46 4.87 -4.92 41.20
C PRO A 46 4.96 -6.20 40.37
N GLU A 47 3.91 -6.57 39.67
CA GLU A 47 4.00 -7.34 38.44
C GLU A 47 3.71 -6.34 37.30
N GLU A 48 4.74 -5.62 36.89
CA GLU A 48 4.79 -4.98 35.60
C GLU A 48 4.64 -6.08 34.55
N ARG A 49 3.41 -6.37 34.16
CA ARG A 49 3.15 -7.07 32.91
C ARG A 49 3.74 -6.18 31.82
N ALA A 50 4.79 -6.66 31.18
CA ALA A 50 5.34 -6.02 30.01
C ALA A 50 4.14 -5.64 29.11
N ALA A 51 3.96 -4.36 28.85
CA ALA A 51 2.87 -3.88 28.02
C ALA A 51 3.01 -4.56 26.66
N SER A 52 2.08 -5.43 26.30
CA SER A 52 2.08 -6.06 24.98
C SER A 52 1.88 -4.97 23.94
N VAL A 53 2.75 -4.92 22.96
CA VAL A 53 2.60 -4.01 21.82
C VAL A 53 1.35 -4.45 21.05
N PRO A 54 0.40 -3.55 20.77
CA PRO A 54 -0.77 -3.93 19.99
C PRO A 54 -0.35 -4.31 18.57
N VAL A 55 -0.94 -5.37 18.05
CA VAL A 55 -0.71 -5.90 16.70
C VAL A 55 -2.05 -5.95 15.99
N THR A 56 -2.17 -5.34 14.82
CA THR A 56 -3.34 -5.47 13.97
C THR A 56 -3.18 -6.68 13.05
N ILE A 57 -4.13 -7.58 13.11
CA ILE A 57 -4.26 -8.73 12.21
C ILE A 57 -5.24 -8.34 11.12
N VAL A 58 -4.81 -8.49 9.87
CA VAL A 58 -5.63 -8.23 8.68
C VAL A 58 -5.84 -9.56 7.96
N THR A 59 -7.08 -9.97 7.78
CA THR A 59 -7.43 -11.16 7.03
C THR A 59 -8.25 -10.79 5.81
N ALA A 60 -7.69 -10.99 4.62
CA ALA A 60 -8.39 -10.85 3.35
C ALA A 60 -8.98 -12.19 2.92
N ILE A 61 -10.29 -12.22 2.67
CA ILE A 61 -11.06 -13.43 2.38
C ILE A 61 -11.66 -13.32 0.99
N ARG A 62 -11.37 -14.29 0.12
CA ARG A 62 -12.06 -14.48 -1.16
C ARG A 62 -13.33 -15.27 -0.91
N SER A 63 -14.50 -14.64 -1.02
CA SER A 63 -15.80 -15.27 -0.75
C SER A 63 -16.54 -15.74 -2.01
N GLN A 64 -16.02 -15.46 -3.21
CA GLN A 64 -16.74 -15.65 -4.46
C GLN A 64 -16.68 -17.04 -5.05
N ALA A 65 -15.59 -17.74 -4.81
CA ALA A 65 -15.38 -19.09 -5.35
C ALA A 65 -15.01 -20.02 -4.18
N PRO A 66 -16.01 -20.41 -3.37
CA PRO A 66 -15.75 -21.44 -2.38
C PRO A 66 -15.33 -22.72 -3.10
N PHE A 67 -14.40 -23.45 -2.51
CA PHE A 67 -14.04 -24.76 -3.01
C PHE A 67 -15.20 -25.73 -2.83
N ASP A 68 -15.43 -26.62 -3.79
CA ASP A 68 -16.49 -27.62 -3.72
C ASP A 68 -16.24 -28.67 -2.63
N SER A 69 -14.99 -28.80 -2.19
CA SER A 69 -14.60 -29.76 -1.14
C SER A 69 -13.32 -29.34 -0.42
N GLU A 70 -13.16 -29.81 0.81
CA GLU A 70 -11.93 -29.67 1.59
C GLU A 70 -10.70 -30.22 0.83
N ARG A 71 -10.87 -31.31 0.11
CA ARG A 71 -9.80 -31.93 -0.69
C ARG A 71 -9.29 -30.97 -1.78
N GLU A 72 -10.18 -30.29 -2.46
CA GLU A 72 -9.84 -29.30 -3.48
C GLU A 72 -9.14 -28.10 -2.85
N ALA A 73 -9.65 -27.59 -1.76
CA ALA A 73 -9.04 -26.50 -1.02
C ALA A 73 -7.61 -26.84 -0.56
N VAL A 74 -7.40 -28.06 -0.04
CA VAL A 74 -6.07 -28.55 0.35
C VAL A 74 -5.15 -28.70 -0.86
N ALA A 75 -5.65 -29.21 -1.99
CA ALA A 75 -4.86 -29.31 -3.20
C ALA A 75 -4.43 -27.95 -3.73
N TRP A 76 -5.33 -26.95 -3.71
CA TRP A 76 -5.00 -25.58 -4.06
C TRP A 76 -3.91 -24.99 -3.13
N LEU A 77 -4.04 -25.14 -1.82
CA LEU A 77 -3.04 -24.63 -0.88
C LEU A 77 -1.67 -25.29 -1.09
N SER A 78 -1.65 -26.59 -1.39
CA SER A 78 -0.41 -27.30 -1.71
C SER A 78 0.20 -26.82 -3.04
N GLY A 79 -0.62 -26.43 -4.02
CA GLY A 79 -0.15 -25.77 -5.24
C GLY A 79 0.52 -24.43 -4.96
N VAL A 80 -0.10 -23.59 -4.12
CA VAL A 80 0.48 -22.30 -3.71
C VAL A 80 1.80 -22.49 -2.96
N GLU A 81 1.91 -23.53 -2.13
CA GLU A 81 3.16 -23.87 -1.41
C GLU A 81 4.27 -24.31 -2.37
N ALA A 82 3.90 -25.05 -3.42
CA ALA A 82 4.84 -25.57 -4.40
C ALA A 82 5.29 -24.52 -5.44
N GLU A 83 4.47 -23.52 -5.72
CA GLU A 83 4.68 -22.52 -6.76
C GLU A 83 4.73 -21.10 -6.15
N PRO A 84 5.90 -20.62 -5.72
CA PRO A 84 6.05 -19.29 -5.08
C PRO A 84 5.53 -18.13 -5.95
N GLU A 85 5.48 -18.30 -7.26
CA GLU A 85 4.96 -17.31 -8.21
C GLU A 85 3.45 -17.04 -8.02
N LEU A 86 2.72 -17.96 -7.41
CA LEU A 86 1.30 -17.78 -7.08
C LEU A 86 1.08 -16.94 -5.82
N VAL A 87 2.12 -16.73 -5.02
CA VAL A 87 2.04 -16.01 -3.75
C VAL A 87 1.90 -14.51 -3.97
N ASP A 88 2.76 -13.91 -4.81
CA ASP A 88 2.80 -12.47 -5.02
C ASP A 88 1.44 -11.89 -5.47
N PRO A 89 0.72 -12.46 -6.45
CA PRO A 89 -0.59 -11.97 -6.84
C PRO A 89 -1.63 -12.01 -5.69
N LEU A 90 -1.55 -13.00 -4.80
CA LEU A 90 -2.45 -13.10 -3.65
C LEU A 90 -2.16 -12.04 -2.60
N LEU A 91 -0.88 -11.73 -2.39
CA LEU A 91 -0.45 -10.66 -1.50
C LEU A 91 -0.82 -9.29 -2.05
N ASP A 92 -0.56 -9.03 -3.32
CA ASP A 92 -0.91 -7.78 -4.00
C ASP A 92 -2.42 -7.50 -3.92
N GLU A 93 -3.25 -8.52 -4.11
CA GLU A 93 -4.70 -8.39 -3.97
C GLU A 93 -5.12 -8.01 -2.54
N ALA A 94 -4.50 -8.61 -1.54
CA ALA A 94 -4.79 -8.31 -0.14
C ALA A 94 -4.26 -6.92 0.27
N GLU A 95 -3.08 -6.50 -0.23
CA GLU A 95 -2.56 -5.14 -0.07
C GLU A 95 -3.50 -4.10 -0.68
N ALA A 96 -3.96 -4.31 -1.91
CA ALA A 96 -4.89 -3.42 -2.58
C ALA A 96 -6.23 -3.31 -1.83
N LEU A 97 -6.74 -4.40 -1.27
CA LEU A 97 -7.94 -4.38 -0.45
C LEU A 97 -7.75 -3.55 0.82
N LEU A 98 -6.65 -3.73 1.53
CA LEU A 98 -6.32 -2.97 2.73
C LEU A 98 -6.10 -1.50 2.42
N ASP A 99 -5.41 -1.18 1.32
CA ASP A 99 -5.18 0.20 0.90
C ASP A 99 -6.49 0.94 0.58
N ARG A 100 -7.45 0.28 -0.09
CA ARG A 100 -8.78 0.83 -0.32
C ARG A 100 -9.50 1.13 1.00
N ALA A 101 -9.42 0.22 1.96
CA ALA A 101 -10.07 0.41 3.26
C ALA A 101 -9.46 1.57 4.04
N LEU A 102 -8.13 1.70 4.05
CA LEU A 102 -7.42 2.83 4.66
C LEU A 102 -7.77 4.16 3.98
N GLY A 103 -7.86 4.15 2.66
CA GLY A 103 -8.30 5.32 1.89
C GLY A 103 -9.75 5.73 2.21
N ALA A 104 -10.64 4.75 2.35
CA ALA A 104 -12.03 4.99 2.74
C ALA A 104 -12.14 5.53 4.18
N ASP A 105 -11.36 4.98 5.12
CA ASP A 105 -11.29 5.49 6.49
C ASP A 105 -10.77 6.93 6.53
N ALA A 106 -9.72 7.23 5.79
CA ALA A 106 -9.18 8.58 5.70
C ALA A 106 -10.24 9.57 5.17
N ALA A 107 -10.99 9.18 4.14
CA ALA A 107 -12.06 10.01 3.59
C ALA A 107 -13.22 10.19 4.58
N ALA A 108 -13.63 9.13 5.28
CA ALA A 108 -14.74 9.17 6.21
C ALA A 108 -14.41 9.89 7.53
N SER A 109 -13.17 9.74 8.02
CA SER A 109 -12.73 10.29 9.32
C SER A 109 -12.06 11.65 9.21
N GLY A 110 -11.70 12.12 8.01
CA GLY A 110 -10.88 13.31 7.78
C GLY A 110 -9.44 13.17 8.27
N ARG A 111 -8.97 11.95 8.51
CA ARG A 111 -7.59 11.66 8.90
C ARG A 111 -6.69 11.61 7.67
N PRO A 112 -5.42 12.04 7.78
CA PRO A 112 -4.50 11.94 6.65
C PRO A 112 -4.28 10.49 6.23
N TYR A 113 -4.35 10.22 4.93
CA TYR A 113 -3.93 8.94 4.37
C TYR A 113 -2.40 8.83 4.42
N THR A 114 -1.90 7.76 5.01
CA THR A 114 -0.46 7.60 5.29
C THR A 114 0.29 6.78 4.22
N GLY A 115 -0.38 6.40 3.15
CA GLY A 115 0.18 5.59 2.06
C GLY A 115 -0.20 4.11 2.16
N PRO A 116 0.07 3.33 1.09
CA PRO A 116 -0.27 1.92 1.04
C PRO A 116 0.52 1.12 2.07
N PRO A 117 -0.11 0.13 2.69
CA PRO A 117 0.58 -0.82 3.55
C PRO A 117 1.48 -1.73 2.69
N SER A 118 2.48 -2.33 3.31
CA SER A 118 3.28 -3.36 2.65
C SER A 118 3.46 -4.57 3.54
N PHE A 119 3.20 -5.75 3.01
CA PHE A 119 3.46 -7.02 3.69
C PHE A 119 4.92 -7.24 4.03
N ARG A 120 5.84 -6.59 3.31
CA ARG A 120 7.28 -6.61 3.63
C ARG A 120 7.58 -6.07 5.02
N ASN A 121 6.68 -5.25 5.57
CA ASN A 121 6.75 -4.70 6.92
C ASN A 121 5.91 -5.48 7.93
N ALA A 122 5.19 -6.52 7.49
CA ALA A 122 4.39 -7.35 8.38
C ALA A 122 5.27 -8.18 9.33
N LEU A 123 4.77 -8.45 10.52
CA LEU A 123 5.42 -9.32 11.49
C LEU A 123 5.35 -10.79 11.06
N GLY A 124 4.30 -11.17 10.35
CA GLY A 124 4.09 -12.48 9.75
C GLY A 124 3.02 -12.39 8.69
N CYS A 125 3.07 -13.29 7.72
CA CYS A 125 2.10 -13.43 6.66
C CYS A 125 1.74 -14.90 6.49
N ARG A 126 0.46 -15.18 6.23
CA ARG A 126 -0.06 -16.53 6.03
C ARG A 126 -1.05 -16.58 4.89
N ILE A 127 -1.01 -17.65 4.13
CA ILE A 127 -2.06 -18.00 3.19
C ILE A 127 -2.69 -19.29 3.68
N GLY A 128 -4.02 -19.36 3.68
CA GLY A 128 -4.69 -20.52 4.22
C GLY A 128 -6.11 -20.72 3.71
N ILE A 129 -6.67 -21.81 4.15
CA ILE A 129 -8.04 -22.25 3.86
C ILE A 129 -8.80 -22.49 5.15
N ALA A 130 -10.09 -22.23 5.15
CA ALA A 130 -10.98 -22.58 6.25
C ALA A 130 -12.45 -22.69 5.80
N ASP A 131 -13.29 -23.20 6.67
CA ASP A 131 -14.75 -23.12 6.53
C ASP A 131 -15.27 -21.71 6.87
N GLY A 132 -16.50 -21.40 6.46
CA GLY A 132 -17.06 -20.06 6.56
C GLY A 132 -17.07 -19.46 7.97
N ASP A 133 -17.31 -20.26 9.00
CA ASP A 133 -17.36 -19.80 10.39
C ASP A 133 -15.96 -19.44 10.90
N ARG A 134 -14.97 -20.28 10.61
CA ARG A 134 -13.57 -20.06 11.02
C ARG A 134 -12.91 -18.90 10.30
N VAL A 135 -13.13 -18.81 8.97
CA VAL A 135 -12.62 -17.71 8.15
C VAL A 135 -13.11 -16.37 8.70
N SER A 136 -14.39 -16.30 9.08
CA SER A 136 -14.97 -15.07 9.62
C SER A 136 -14.35 -14.64 10.95
N GLU A 137 -13.67 -15.54 11.67
CA GLU A 137 -12.92 -15.29 12.90
C GLU A 137 -11.41 -15.16 12.68
N GLY A 138 -10.95 -15.11 11.41
CA GLY A 138 -9.52 -15.07 11.09
C GLY A 138 -8.77 -16.39 11.39
N ARG A 139 -9.51 -17.49 11.55
CA ARG A 139 -8.94 -18.81 11.87
C ARG A 139 -8.83 -19.67 10.64
N TYR A 140 -7.77 -20.42 10.55
CA TYR A 140 -7.50 -21.33 9.45
C TYR A 140 -7.76 -22.78 9.84
N LEU A 141 -8.23 -23.59 8.90
CA LEU A 141 -8.17 -25.04 8.96
C LEU A 141 -6.73 -25.52 8.67
N ARG A 142 -6.14 -24.96 7.63
CA ARG A 142 -4.73 -25.13 7.26
C ARG A 142 -4.19 -23.83 6.71
N ALA A 143 -2.92 -23.53 7.03
CA ALA A 143 -2.22 -22.37 6.51
C ALA A 143 -0.75 -22.68 6.26
N ILE A 144 -0.14 -21.95 5.35
CA ILE A 144 1.30 -21.90 5.11
C ILE A 144 1.82 -20.54 5.55
N ASP A 145 2.98 -20.53 6.20
CA ASP A 145 3.67 -19.31 6.55
C ASP A 145 4.42 -18.80 5.32
N ILE A 146 4.26 -17.53 5.00
CA ILE A 146 4.92 -16.86 3.88
C ILE A 146 6.02 -15.97 4.42
N ASP A 147 7.23 -16.13 3.92
CA ASP A 147 8.32 -15.20 4.22
C ASP A 147 8.17 -13.92 3.39
N ALA A 148 7.36 -13.00 3.91
CA ALA A 148 7.13 -11.71 3.27
C ALA A 148 8.38 -10.82 3.22
N ARG A 149 9.43 -11.16 3.95
CA ARG A 149 10.69 -10.38 3.99
C ARG A 149 11.65 -10.73 2.88
N GLY A 150 11.30 -11.72 2.04
CA GLY A 150 12.11 -12.18 0.91
C GLY A 150 13.46 -12.75 1.36
N GLY A 151 13.58 -14.05 1.24
CA GLY A 151 14.85 -14.76 1.47
C GLY A 151 15.94 -14.22 0.56
N ASP A 152 17.14 -14.33 1.07
CA ASP A 152 18.43 -14.08 0.42
C ASP A 152 18.75 -12.61 0.10
N ASP A 153 19.14 -11.91 1.16
CA ASP A 153 19.68 -10.55 1.12
C ASP A 153 21.13 -10.60 0.61
N THR A 154 21.31 -10.71 -0.72
CA THR A 154 22.62 -10.57 -1.33
C THR A 154 23.20 -9.21 -0.98
N ARG A 155 24.53 -9.12 -0.85
CA ARG A 155 25.29 -7.91 -0.47
C ARG A 155 24.89 -6.68 -1.29
N ARG A 156 24.44 -6.88 -2.52
CA ARG A 156 23.93 -5.84 -3.43
C ARG A 156 22.60 -5.25 -2.94
N ARG A 157 21.65 -6.09 -2.52
CA ARG A 157 20.36 -5.64 -1.94
C ARG A 157 20.54 -4.91 -0.60
N ARG A 158 21.57 -5.26 0.16
CA ARG A 158 21.88 -4.57 1.42
C ARG A 158 22.35 -3.14 1.18
N THR A 159 23.18 -2.91 0.16
CA THR A 159 23.64 -1.58 -0.24
C THR A 159 22.49 -0.74 -0.80
N GLU A 160 21.62 -1.33 -1.61
CA GLU A 160 20.42 -0.67 -2.14
C GLU A 160 19.40 -0.31 -1.03
N ARG A 161 19.38 -1.04 0.08
CA ARG A 161 18.56 -0.75 1.26
C ARG A 161 19.11 0.35 2.17
N THR A 162 20.42 0.53 2.22
CA THR A 162 21.06 1.54 3.10
C THR A 162 21.01 2.94 2.50
N ARG A 163 21.02 3.08 1.19
CA ARG A 163 20.94 4.37 0.48
C ARG A 163 19.72 5.23 0.84
N PRO A 164 18.48 4.67 0.87
CA PRO A 164 17.33 5.44 1.32
C PRO A 164 17.46 5.94 2.76
N LEU A 165 18.10 5.17 3.64
CA LEU A 165 18.30 5.55 5.05
C LEU A 165 19.24 6.73 5.22
N GLU A 166 20.30 6.81 4.42
CA GLU A 166 21.24 7.93 4.42
C GLU A 166 20.55 9.21 3.96
N ARG A 167 19.75 9.14 2.89
CA ARG A 167 18.97 10.27 2.41
C ARG A 167 17.87 10.70 3.39
N ILE A 168 17.17 9.76 4.02
CA ILE A 168 16.24 10.05 5.09
C ILE A 168 16.93 10.82 6.22
N ALA A 169 18.11 10.40 6.63
CA ALA A 169 18.88 11.07 7.66
C ALA A 169 19.31 12.48 7.23
N ALA A 170 19.65 12.68 5.96
CA ALA A 170 20.03 13.99 5.41
C ALA A 170 18.82 14.93 5.38
N ILE A 171 17.66 14.47 4.92
CA ILE A 171 16.42 15.26 4.88
C ILE A 171 15.97 15.65 6.30
N ILE A 172 15.90 14.67 7.22
CA ILE A 172 15.52 14.94 8.63
C ILE A 172 16.54 15.86 9.30
N GLY A 173 17.81 15.72 8.95
CA GLY A 173 18.90 16.55 9.45
C GLY A 173 18.99 17.94 8.82
N GLY A 174 18.11 18.30 7.89
CA GLY A 174 18.11 19.60 7.18
C GLY A 174 19.31 19.80 6.26
N LYS A 175 19.95 18.71 5.81
CA LYS A 175 21.08 18.74 4.88
C LYS A 175 20.66 18.50 3.43
N ASP A 176 19.45 18.02 3.24
CA ASP A 176 18.83 17.73 1.94
C ASP A 176 17.33 18.07 2.04
N GLU A 177 16.69 18.33 0.91
CA GLU A 177 15.26 18.57 0.81
C GLU A 177 14.66 17.59 -0.20
N ALA A 178 13.45 17.14 0.07
CA ALA A 178 12.71 16.32 -0.88
C ALA A 178 11.85 17.23 -1.75
N ASP A 179 11.96 17.06 -3.06
CA ASP A 179 11.20 17.82 -4.04
C ASP A 179 9.73 17.40 -4.09
N ALA A 180 8.85 18.26 -4.58
CA ALA A 180 7.42 17.99 -4.65
C ALA A 180 7.10 16.77 -5.52
N CYS A 181 7.80 16.59 -6.65
CA CYS A 181 7.61 15.43 -7.53
C CYS A 181 7.89 14.10 -6.81
N GLU A 182 8.82 14.07 -5.85
CA GLU A 182 9.16 12.87 -5.09
C GLU A 182 8.07 12.42 -4.12
N PHE A 183 7.17 13.33 -3.73
CA PHE A 183 5.97 13.02 -2.95
C PHE A 183 4.76 12.75 -3.84
N LEU A 184 4.60 13.53 -4.91
CA LEU A 184 3.41 13.48 -5.75
C LEU A 184 3.37 12.23 -6.65
N ILE A 185 4.48 11.86 -7.30
CA ILE A 185 4.52 10.70 -8.19
C ILE A 185 4.18 9.39 -7.45
N PRO A 186 4.80 9.07 -6.27
CA PRO A 186 4.40 7.90 -5.50
C PRO A 186 2.95 7.95 -5.02
N ARG A 187 2.41 9.15 -4.79
CA ARG A 187 1.01 9.31 -4.42
C ARG A 187 0.07 8.96 -5.56
N VAL A 188 0.36 9.43 -6.78
CA VAL A 188 -0.42 9.07 -7.98
C VAL A 188 -0.39 7.56 -8.19
N ARG A 189 0.77 6.91 -8.06
CA ARG A 189 0.90 5.45 -8.15
C ARG A 189 0.00 4.75 -7.13
N ALA A 190 0.09 5.15 -5.86
CA ALA A 190 -0.72 4.57 -4.80
C ALA A 190 -2.23 4.76 -5.02
N ASP A 191 -2.65 5.91 -5.54
CA ASP A 191 -4.06 6.16 -5.85
C ASP A 191 -4.53 5.33 -7.06
N LEU A 192 -3.69 5.17 -8.08
CA LEU A 192 -3.97 4.33 -9.25
C LEU A 192 -4.07 2.85 -8.87
N ASP A 193 -3.10 2.31 -8.14
CA ASP A 193 -3.06 0.91 -7.71
C ASP A 193 -4.25 0.55 -6.81
N ALA A 194 -4.72 1.52 -6.01
CA ALA A 194 -5.93 1.35 -5.18
C ALA A 194 -7.25 1.58 -5.94
N GLY A 195 -7.20 1.86 -7.25
CA GLY A 195 -8.40 2.16 -8.05
C GLY A 195 -9.03 3.52 -7.76
N ARG A 196 -8.34 4.43 -7.07
CA ARG A 196 -8.80 5.80 -6.80
C ARG A 196 -8.48 6.72 -7.99
N LEU A 197 -9.15 6.46 -9.13
CA LEU A 197 -8.82 7.08 -10.42
C LEU A 197 -8.97 8.61 -10.41
N ILE A 198 -9.98 9.15 -9.72
CA ILE A 198 -10.22 10.61 -9.65
C ILE A 198 -9.07 11.30 -8.89
N PRO A 199 -8.70 10.93 -7.66
CA PRO A 199 -7.53 11.49 -7.00
C PRO A 199 -6.23 11.34 -7.80
N ALA A 200 -6.01 10.20 -8.45
CA ALA A 200 -4.86 9.97 -9.30
C ALA A 200 -4.81 10.96 -10.47
N ALA A 201 -5.92 11.12 -11.21
CA ALA A 201 -6.04 12.04 -12.34
C ALA A 201 -5.82 13.51 -11.92
N LEU A 202 -6.41 13.92 -10.79
CA LEU A 202 -6.26 15.28 -10.27
C LEU A 202 -4.83 15.60 -9.83
N THR A 203 -4.12 14.60 -9.32
CA THR A 203 -2.75 14.80 -8.81
C THR A 203 -1.71 14.67 -9.91
N LEU A 204 -1.97 13.86 -10.96
CA LEU A 204 -1.00 13.53 -11.99
C LEU A 204 -0.50 14.77 -12.75
N GLU A 205 -1.38 15.67 -13.15
CA GLU A 205 -0.99 16.87 -13.90
C GLU A 205 0.00 17.72 -13.09
N VAL A 206 -0.30 17.96 -11.83
CA VAL A 206 0.59 18.71 -10.93
C VAL A 206 1.90 17.96 -10.68
N ALA A 207 1.85 16.65 -10.53
CA ALA A 207 3.00 15.79 -10.33
C ALA A 207 3.97 15.83 -11.55
N VAL A 208 3.40 15.76 -12.75
CA VAL A 208 4.18 15.85 -14.01
C VAL A 208 4.82 17.24 -14.16
N ARG A 209 4.08 18.33 -13.92
CA ARG A 209 4.65 19.69 -13.92
C ARG A 209 5.78 19.86 -12.93
N ALA A 210 5.60 19.36 -11.70
CA ALA A 210 6.66 19.39 -10.70
C ALA A 210 7.88 18.58 -11.18
N THR A 211 7.66 17.41 -11.78
CA THR A 211 8.76 16.59 -12.32
C THR A 211 9.55 17.37 -13.37
N ILE A 212 8.89 18.00 -14.35
CA ILE A 212 9.55 18.77 -15.39
C ILE A 212 10.38 19.91 -14.75
N VAL A 213 9.76 20.74 -13.91
CA VAL A 213 10.43 21.92 -13.34
C VAL A 213 11.58 21.56 -12.40
N GLU A 214 11.43 20.52 -11.58
CA GLU A 214 12.41 20.16 -10.55
C GLU A 214 13.54 19.27 -11.08
N THR A 215 13.41 18.70 -12.30
CA THR A 215 14.42 17.81 -12.86
C THR A 215 15.06 18.30 -14.16
N ASP A 216 14.57 19.40 -14.76
CA ASP A 216 15.03 19.96 -16.02
C ASP A 216 16.56 20.19 -16.06
N MET A 217 17.11 20.74 -14.99
CA MET A 217 18.54 21.08 -14.90
C MET A 217 19.43 20.01 -14.25
N SER A 218 18.87 18.85 -13.93
CA SER A 218 19.57 17.90 -13.03
C SER A 218 20.50 16.93 -13.74
N LEU A 219 20.34 16.70 -15.05
CA LEU A 219 21.07 15.64 -15.76
C LEU A 219 21.34 16.02 -17.23
N GLU A 220 22.60 16.01 -17.62
CA GLU A 220 23.03 16.06 -19.05
C GLU A 220 22.95 14.63 -19.66
N ASP A 221 21.73 14.14 -19.92
CA ASP A 221 21.47 12.81 -20.46
C ASP A 221 20.36 12.90 -21.53
N GLY A 222 20.64 12.53 -22.76
CA GLY A 222 19.69 12.63 -23.89
C GLY A 222 18.41 11.79 -23.68
N ASP A 223 18.49 10.69 -22.95
CA ASP A 223 17.30 9.92 -22.59
C ASP A 223 16.45 10.66 -21.55
N HIS A 224 17.07 11.47 -20.70
CA HIS A 224 16.38 12.32 -19.74
C HIS A 224 15.61 13.44 -20.45
N GLU A 225 16.26 14.14 -21.37
CA GLU A 225 15.63 15.18 -22.19
C GLU A 225 14.45 14.62 -22.99
N ALA A 226 14.59 13.45 -23.62
CA ALA A 226 13.51 12.81 -24.36
C ALA A 226 12.31 12.42 -23.46
N ASP A 227 12.56 12.01 -22.22
CA ASP A 227 11.51 11.74 -21.26
C ASP A 227 10.81 13.04 -20.81
N LEU A 228 11.54 14.14 -20.60
CA LEU A 228 10.95 15.45 -20.28
C LEU A 228 10.11 15.99 -21.45
N ASP A 229 10.59 15.92 -22.68
CA ASP A 229 9.83 16.29 -23.88
C ASP A 229 8.51 15.49 -23.99
N THR A 230 8.58 14.20 -23.64
CA THR A 230 7.38 13.33 -23.60
C THR A 230 6.38 13.81 -22.55
N LEU A 231 6.86 14.15 -21.35
CA LEU A 231 6.02 14.68 -20.27
C LEU A 231 5.40 16.02 -20.65
N GLU A 232 6.19 16.95 -21.22
CA GLU A 232 5.69 18.25 -21.69
C GLU A 232 4.60 18.08 -22.75
N SER A 233 4.83 17.19 -23.72
CA SER A 233 3.85 16.89 -24.78
C SER A 233 2.56 16.29 -24.24
N SER A 234 2.59 15.65 -23.07
CA SER A 234 1.41 15.07 -22.43
C SER A 234 0.55 16.09 -21.67
N LEU A 235 1.07 17.25 -21.32
CA LEU A 235 0.39 18.23 -20.46
C LEU A 235 -1.01 18.64 -20.92
N PRO A 236 -1.26 18.91 -22.22
CA PRO A 236 -2.62 19.28 -22.65
C PRO A 236 -3.65 18.16 -22.42
N ALA A 237 -3.24 16.90 -22.57
CA ALA A 237 -4.09 15.75 -22.31
C ALA A 237 -4.35 15.58 -20.80
N LEU A 238 -3.33 15.83 -19.97
CA LEU A 238 -3.46 15.78 -18.51
C LEU A 238 -4.36 16.90 -17.98
N GLU A 239 -4.29 18.11 -18.53
CA GLU A 239 -5.21 19.20 -18.20
C GLU A 239 -6.65 18.82 -18.53
N ALA A 240 -6.91 18.27 -19.71
CA ALA A 240 -8.24 17.81 -20.10
C ALA A 240 -8.74 16.66 -19.20
N MET A 241 -7.85 15.75 -18.80
CA MET A 241 -8.15 14.68 -17.86
C MET A 241 -8.54 15.24 -16.49
N ARG A 242 -7.76 16.18 -15.95
CA ARG A 242 -8.06 16.88 -14.70
C ARG A 242 -9.41 17.55 -14.75
N ASP A 243 -9.72 18.29 -15.81
CA ASP A 243 -10.96 19.03 -15.95
C ASP A 243 -12.18 18.08 -16.02
N ARG A 244 -12.06 16.96 -16.74
CA ARG A 244 -13.06 15.88 -16.70
C ARG A 244 -13.24 15.32 -15.28
N ALA A 245 -12.15 15.11 -14.55
CA ALA A 245 -12.19 14.61 -13.18
C ALA A 245 -12.88 15.59 -12.21
N LEU A 246 -12.71 16.90 -12.41
CA LEU A 246 -13.34 17.95 -11.60
C LEU A 246 -14.83 18.07 -11.87
N THR A 247 -15.27 17.96 -13.12
CA THR A 247 -16.67 18.13 -13.49
C THR A 247 -17.52 16.88 -13.25
N GLY A 248 -16.89 15.73 -13.09
CA GLY A 248 -17.59 14.45 -12.99
C GLY A 248 -18.18 13.99 -14.33
N ASP A 249 -17.93 14.73 -15.42
CA ASP A 249 -18.41 14.44 -16.77
C ASP A 249 -17.47 13.46 -17.46
N GLY A 250 -17.67 12.18 -17.29
CA GLY A 250 -16.86 11.26 -18.06
C GLY A 250 -17.12 9.79 -17.81
N ALA A 251 -17.01 9.01 -18.88
CA ALA A 251 -16.79 7.59 -18.77
C ALA A 251 -15.39 7.38 -18.18
N TRP A 252 -15.34 6.76 -17.02
CA TRP A 252 -14.07 6.41 -16.34
C TRP A 252 -13.42 5.15 -16.94
N GLU A 253 -14.05 4.59 -17.95
CA GLU A 253 -13.54 3.46 -18.71
C GLU A 253 -12.26 3.89 -19.46
N GLY A 254 -11.16 3.17 -19.22
CA GLY A 254 -9.84 3.50 -19.81
C GLY A 254 -9.03 4.56 -19.07
N LEU A 255 -9.58 5.28 -18.09
CA LEU A 255 -8.85 6.34 -17.38
C LEU A 255 -7.58 5.82 -16.69
N GLY A 256 -7.61 4.60 -16.14
CA GLY A 256 -6.40 3.98 -15.57
C GLY A 256 -5.25 3.88 -16.56
N THR A 257 -5.53 3.49 -17.80
CA THR A 257 -4.52 3.41 -18.87
C THR A 257 -4.02 4.81 -19.30
N GLU A 258 -4.92 5.81 -19.32
CA GLU A 258 -4.54 7.19 -19.63
C GLU A 258 -3.59 7.77 -18.56
N ILE A 259 -3.78 7.40 -17.29
CA ILE A 259 -2.91 7.80 -16.16
C ILE A 259 -1.57 7.06 -16.22
N GLU A 260 -1.60 5.75 -16.50
CA GLU A 260 -0.42 4.87 -16.43
C GLU A 260 0.72 5.32 -17.33
N ALA A 261 0.42 5.72 -18.57
CA ALA A 261 1.45 6.05 -19.55
C ALA A 261 2.35 7.24 -19.11
N PRO A 262 1.81 8.44 -18.78
CA PRO A 262 2.63 9.55 -18.32
C PRO A 262 3.24 9.31 -16.93
N LEU A 263 2.54 8.57 -16.05
CA LEU A 263 3.06 8.20 -14.75
C LEU A 263 4.32 7.35 -14.87
N ALA A 264 4.33 6.35 -15.74
CA ALA A 264 5.48 5.48 -15.98
C ALA A 264 6.70 6.26 -16.48
N VAL A 265 6.50 7.30 -17.31
CA VAL A 265 7.59 8.19 -17.75
C VAL A 265 8.13 9.00 -16.57
N ALA A 266 7.25 9.61 -15.78
CA ALA A 266 7.67 10.41 -14.61
C ALA A 266 8.41 9.53 -13.56
N GLU A 267 7.95 8.31 -13.32
CA GLU A 267 8.65 7.35 -12.45
C GLU A 267 10.04 6.99 -12.98
N ARG A 268 10.20 6.88 -14.31
CA ARG A 268 11.49 6.62 -14.95
C ARG A 268 12.46 7.79 -14.77
N VAL A 269 11.99 9.02 -14.95
CA VAL A 269 12.73 10.25 -14.67
C VAL A 269 13.24 10.27 -13.23
N LEU A 270 12.34 10.06 -12.24
CA LEU A 270 12.73 10.04 -10.84
C LEU A 270 13.69 8.90 -10.50
N ARG A 271 13.52 7.73 -11.12
CA ARG A 271 14.44 6.59 -10.92
C ARG A 271 15.84 6.92 -11.44
N ARG A 272 15.94 7.50 -12.63
CA ARG A 272 17.22 7.92 -13.24
C ARG A 272 17.91 8.96 -12.36
N ARG A 273 17.18 9.98 -11.91
CA ARG A 273 17.71 10.99 -11.00
C ARG A 273 18.28 10.35 -9.73
N ARG A 274 17.57 9.44 -9.08
CA ARG A 274 18.04 8.73 -7.88
C ARG A 274 19.33 7.93 -8.10
N VAL A 275 19.59 7.47 -9.32
CA VAL A 275 20.81 6.71 -9.65
C VAL A 275 21.99 7.65 -9.92
N LEU A 276 21.77 8.79 -10.54
CA LEU A 276 22.82 9.69 -11.02
C LEU A 276 23.22 10.78 -10.00
N THR A 277 22.35 11.10 -9.04
CA THR A 277 22.63 12.08 -7.97
C THR A 277 23.21 11.44 -6.69
N GLN A 278 23.49 10.14 -6.74
CA GLN A 278 24.15 9.37 -5.69
C GLN A 278 25.58 9.00 -6.08
#